data_d095bde450e88e88a9bd5ed36914d204
#
_entry.id   d095bde450e88e88a9bd5ed36914d204
#
_cell.length_a   1.000
_cell.length_b   1.000
_cell.length_c   1.000
_cell.angle_alpha   90.00
_cell.angle_beta   90.00
_cell.angle_gamma   90.00
#
_symmetry.space_group_name_H-M   'P 1'
#
loop_
_entity.id
_entity.type
_entity.pdbx_description
1 polymer ?
#
loop_
_entity_poly.entity_id
_entity_poly.type
_entity_poly.pdbx_seq_one_letter_code
_entity_poly.pdbx_strand_id
1 'polypeptide(L)'
;MYSFLNNTEVSIQALDGSADNEALTGAGVDMQGFDSVAFVTGCLFGEELDLSMKAQQDVTAAFATAADIKDSAVAFTTDVYTSGLATLEIHNPQERYVRPIITVPNADAAKAVFCIAILFNANKHPVGANDGELLVSPAEGTA
;
A
#
# COMPACT_ATOMS: atom_id res chain seq x y z
N MET A 1 13.15 14.69 -17.28
CA MET A 1 12.98 13.22 -17.09
C MET A 1 12.03 12.99 -15.92
N TYR A 2 11.01 12.21 -16.14
CA TYR A 2 10.16 11.72 -15.04
C TYR A 2 10.84 10.48 -14.45
N SER A 3 11.25 10.56 -13.20
CA SER A 3 11.83 9.44 -12.48
C SER A 3 10.88 9.04 -11.35
N PHE A 4 10.80 7.77 -11.05
CA PHE A 4 9.99 7.24 -9.94
C PHE A 4 10.39 7.92 -8.61
N LEU A 5 11.69 7.93 -8.28
CA LEU A 5 12.19 8.50 -7.03
C LEU A 5 11.92 10.01 -6.86
N ASN A 6 11.84 10.76 -7.96
CA ASN A 6 11.63 12.20 -7.91
C ASN A 6 10.14 12.59 -7.90
N ASN A 7 9.25 11.65 -8.19
CA ASN A 7 7.82 11.91 -8.41
C ASN A 7 6.89 11.12 -7.49
N THR A 8 7.44 10.23 -6.66
CA THR A 8 6.67 9.41 -5.73
C THR A 8 7.25 9.45 -4.33
N GLU A 9 6.42 9.13 -3.35
CA GLU A 9 6.83 8.79 -2.00
C GLU A 9 6.35 7.38 -1.68
N VAL A 10 7.21 6.55 -1.09
CA VAL A 10 6.90 5.14 -0.78
C VAL A 10 7.02 4.91 0.71
N SER A 11 6.02 4.26 1.30
CA SER A 11 6.03 3.92 2.72
C SER A 11 5.43 2.53 2.98
N ILE A 12 5.91 1.86 4.03
CA ILE A 12 5.32 0.62 4.51
C ILE A 12 4.07 0.97 5.32
N GLN A 13 2.93 0.35 4.99
CA GLN A 13 1.67 0.57 5.66
C GLN A 13 1.35 -0.54 6.66
N ALA A 14 1.60 -1.79 6.29
CA ALA A 14 1.42 -2.94 7.16
C ALA A 14 2.47 -3.99 6.83
N LEU A 15 2.93 -4.69 7.85
CA LEU A 15 3.82 -5.82 7.72
C LEU A 15 3.53 -6.78 8.89
N ASP A 16 3.02 -7.96 8.60
CA ASP A 16 2.80 -9.01 9.57
C ASP A 16 3.30 -10.34 9.02
N GLY A 17 4.13 -11.03 9.77
CA GLY A 17 4.69 -12.32 9.41
C GLY A 17 3.81 -13.52 9.82
N SER A 18 2.71 -13.26 10.52
CA SER A 18 1.87 -14.28 11.15
C SER A 18 0.38 -13.94 11.15
N ALA A 19 -0.07 -13.15 10.18
CA ALA A 19 -1.47 -12.72 10.09
C ALA A 19 -2.43 -13.91 9.95
N ASP A 20 -3.46 -13.94 10.78
CA ASP A 20 -4.50 -14.96 10.79
C ASP A 20 -5.79 -14.40 11.41
N ASN A 21 -6.90 -14.55 10.73
CA ASN A 21 -8.23 -14.14 11.18
C ASN A 21 -8.29 -12.71 11.77
N GLU A 22 -7.66 -11.77 11.09
CA GLU A 22 -7.54 -10.40 11.57
C GLU A 22 -7.73 -9.34 10.48
N ALA A 23 -7.89 -8.10 10.92
CA ALA A 23 -7.85 -6.93 10.05
C ALA A 23 -6.57 -6.13 10.34
N LEU A 24 -5.64 -6.14 9.39
CA LEU A 24 -4.43 -5.34 9.45
C LEU A 24 -4.75 -3.90 9.04
N THR A 25 -4.58 -2.98 9.96
CA THR A 25 -4.81 -1.56 9.73
C THR A 25 -3.50 -0.87 9.38
N GLY A 26 -3.43 -0.27 8.21
CA GLY A 26 -2.27 0.50 7.78
C GLY A 26 -2.05 1.76 8.61
N ALA A 27 -0.81 2.22 8.67
CA ALA A 27 -0.42 3.44 9.39
C ALA A 27 -1.09 4.71 8.82
N GLY A 28 -1.41 4.69 7.54
CA GLY A 28 -1.97 5.83 6.81
C GLY A 28 -0.91 6.73 6.20
N VAL A 29 -1.32 7.48 5.20
CA VAL A 29 -0.52 8.45 4.48
C VAL A 29 -1.16 9.82 4.53
N ASP A 30 -0.33 10.88 4.51
CA ASP A 30 -0.74 12.26 4.35
C ASP A 30 -0.74 12.60 2.85
N MET A 31 -1.91 12.89 2.31
CA MET A 31 -2.08 13.23 0.90
C MET A 31 -1.66 14.68 0.59
N GLN A 32 -1.18 15.45 1.59
CA GLN A 32 -0.74 16.82 1.35
C GLN A 32 0.40 16.88 0.34
N GLY A 33 0.14 17.47 -0.81
CA GLY A 33 1.12 17.60 -1.89
C GLY A 33 1.06 16.51 -2.95
N PHE A 34 0.14 15.54 -2.80
CA PHE A 34 -0.09 14.47 -3.76
C PHE A 34 -1.57 14.34 -4.10
N ASP A 35 -1.87 14.04 -5.35
CA ASP A 35 -3.24 13.85 -5.81
C ASP A 35 -3.66 12.37 -5.78
N SER A 36 -2.70 11.45 -5.68
CA SER A 36 -2.97 10.02 -5.84
C SER A 36 -2.13 9.16 -4.92
N VAL A 37 -2.70 8.02 -4.50
CA VAL A 37 -2.01 6.96 -3.79
C VAL A 37 -2.38 5.61 -4.35
N ALA A 38 -1.40 4.72 -4.49
CA ALA A 38 -1.59 3.30 -4.76
C ALA A 38 -1.16 2.48 -3.54
N PHE A 39 -2.07 1.66 -3.01
CA PHE A 39 -1.74 0.65 -2.03
C PHE A 39 -1.49 -0.68 -2.73
N VAL A 40 -0.31 -1.24 -2.52
CA VAL A 40 0.07 -2.55 -3.05
C VAL A 40 0.22 -3.49 -1.88
N THR A 41 -0.63 -4.51 -1.84
CA THR A 41 -0.60 -5.53 -0.79
C THR A 41 -0.33 -6.90 -1.37
N GLY A 42 0.32 -7.74 -0.60
CA GLY A 42 0.59 -9.11 -0.98
C GLY A 42 0.67 -10.04 0.23
N CYS A 43 0.47 -11.32 -0.07
CA CYS A 43 0.63 -12.40 0.89
C CYS A 43 1.63 -13.41 0.33
N LEU A 44 2.60 -13.79 1.17
CA LEU A 44 3.64 -14.75 0.83
C LEU A 44 3.29 -16.12 1.41
N PHE A 45 3.22 -17.11 0.54
CA PHE A 45 3.10 -18.55 0.83
C PHE A 45 1.78 -19.05 1.40
N GLY A 46 1.40 -20.25 1.02
CA GLY A 46 0.51 -21.14 1.73
C GLY A 46 -0.75 -21.50 0.98
N GLU A 47 -1.83 -21.56 1.68
CA GLU A 47 -3.11 -22.07 1.21
C GLU A 47 -3.83 -21.05 0.35
N GLU A 48 -4.81 -21.52 -0.41
CA GLU A 48 -5.76 -20.67 -1.11
C GLU A 48 -6.57 -19.88 -0.08
N LEU A 49 -6.40 -18.57 -0.09
CA LEU A 49 -7.07 -17.64 0.81
C LEU A 49 -7.69 -16.49 0.05
N ASP A 50 -8.92 -16.17 0.38
CA ASP A 50 -9.60 -14.98 -0.10
C ASP A 50 -9.33 -13.80 0.82
N LEU A 51 -8.32 -13.01 0.50
CA LEU A 51 -8.04 -11.76 1.19
C LEU A 51 -8.84 -10.61 0.58
N SER A 52 -9.05 -9.57 1.36
CA SER A 52 -9.61 -8.33 0.85
C SER A 52 -8.86 -7.11 1.38
N MET A 53 -8.80 -6.07 0.56
CA MET A 53 -8.27 -4.77 0.93
C MET A 53 -9.32 -3.71 0.63
N LYS A 54 -9.47 -2.74 1.55
CA LYS A 54 -10.25 -1.52 1.33
C LYS A 54 -9.46 -0.32 1.83
N ALA A 55 -9.91 0.88 1.52
CA ALA A 55 -9.32 2.10 2.05
C ALA A 55 -10.30 2.89 2.91
N GLN A 56 -9.76 3.59 3.90
CA GLN A 56 -10.46 4.57 4.73
C GLN A 56 -9.79 5.93 4.60
N GLN A 57 -10.57 6.99 4.82
CA GLN A 57 -10.08 8.36 4.83
C GLN A 57 -10.53 9.09 6.10
N ASP A 58 -9.76 10.10 6.52
CA ASP A 58 -10.07 10.94 7.67
C ASP A 58 -9.45 12.35 7.49
N VAL A 59 -10.00 13.33 8.14
CA VAL A 59 -9.45 14.69 8.22
C VAL A 59 -8.18 14.77 9.08
N THR A 60 -7.96 13.76 9.96
CA THR A 60 -6.85 13.71 10.91
C THR A 60 -6.04 12.43 10.77
N ALA A 61 -4.74 12.53 11.05
CA ALA A 61 -3.82 11.37 11.06
C ALA A 61 -4.15 10.32 12.14
N ALA A 62 -4.97 10.66 13.12
CA ALA A 62 -5.39 9.72 14.17
C ALA A 62 -6.49 8.75 13.71
N PHE A 63 -7.14 9.03 12.56
CA PHE A 63 -8.24 8.24 12.02
C PHE A 63 -9.37 7.99 13.03
N ALA A 64 -9.66 8.97 13.89
CA ALA A 64 -10.68 8.85 14.94
C ALA A 64 -12.10 8.82 14.38
N THR A 65 -12.31 9.45 13.22
CA THR A 65 -13.59 9.54 12.52
C THR A 65 -13.53 8.90 11.13
N ALA A 66 -12.62 7.95 10.94
CA ALA A 66 -12.35 7.32 9.65
C ALA A 66 -13.61 6.73 9.00
N ALA A 67 -13.84 7.08 7.76
CA ALA A 67 -14.90 6.52 6.93
C ALA A 67 -14.32 5.70 5.78
N ASP A 68 -15.02 4.62 5.41
CA ASP A 68 -14.65 3.83 4.23
C ASP A 68 -14.80 4.67 2.96
N ILE A 69 -13.80 4.60 2.08
CA ILE A 69 -13.90 5.16 0.74
C ILE A 69 -14.83 4.24 -0.05
N LYS A 70 -15.89 4.83 -0.62
CA LYS A 70 -16.90 4.08 -1.37
C LYS A 70 -16.26 3.31 -2.54
N ASP A 71 -16.68 2.07 -2.73
CA ASP A 71 -16.25 1.18 -3.82
C ASP A 71 -14.74 0.87 -3.84
N SER A 72 -14.03 1.07 -2.72
CA SER A 72 -12.59 0.79 -2.61
C SER A 72 -12.26 -0.66 -2.31
N ALA A 73 -13.24 -1.54 -2.11
CA ALA A 73 -12.98 -2.93 -1.76
C ALA A 73 -12.42 -3.72 -2.95
N VAL A 74 -11.26 -4.34 -2.75
CA VAL A 74 -10.62 -5.26 -3.70
C VAL A 74 -10.44 -6.60 -3.02
N ALA A 75 -11.00 -7.66 -3.61
CA ALA A 75 -10.74 -9.04 -3.19
C ALA A 75 -9.63 -9.64 -4.05
N PHE A 76 -8.79 -10.47 -3.44
CA PHE A 76 -7.76 -11.21 -4.16
C PHE A 76 -7.54 -12.57 -3.49
N THR A 77 -7.26 -13.56 -4.30
CA THR A 77 -7.03 -14.93 -3.85
C THR A 77 -5.56 -15.27 -3.97
N THR A 78 -5.00 -15.87 -2.93
CA THR A 78 -3.69 -16.51 -2.97
C THR A 78 -3.88 -18.01 -3.20
N ASP A 79 -2.91 -18.65 -3.81
CA ASP A 79 -2.94 -20.09 -4.00
C ASP A 79 -1.66 -20.74 -3.41
N VAL A 80 -1.70 -22.05 -3.23
CA VAL A 80 -0.63 -22.85 -2.59
C VAL A 80 0.74 -22.65 -3.28
N TYR A 81 0.75 -22.31 -4.55
CA TYR A 81 1.96 -22.22 -5.39
C TYR A 81 2.30 -20.79 -5.80
N THR A 82 1.40 -19.85 -5.63
CA THR A 82 1.58 -18.47 -6.05
C THR A 82 1.27 -17.48 -4.93
N SER A 83 2.08 -16.44 -4.83
CA SER A 83 1.80 -15.32 -3.94
C SER A 83 0.72 -14.45 -4.55
N GLY A 84 -0.28 -14.09 -3.76
CA GLY A 84 -1.29 -13.11 -4.17
C GLY A 84 -0.75 -11.69 -4.07
N LEU A 85 -1.09 -10.88 -5.07
CA LEU A 85 -0.81 -9.44 -5.08
C LEU A 85 -2.06 -8.69 -5.52
N ALA A 86 -2.39 -7.61 -4.80
CA ALA A 86 -3.46 -6.70 -5.16
C ALA A 86 -3.00 -5.24 -5.09
N THR A 87 -3.60 -4.43 -5.95
CA THR A 87 -3.35 -2.98 -5.97
C THR A 87 -4.68 -2.24 -5.92
N LEU A 88 -4.76 -1.25 -5.03
CA LEU A 88 -5.87 -0.32 -4.93
C LEU A 88 -5.33 1.10 -5.18
N GLU A 89 -5.79 1.74 -6.23
CA GLU A 89 -5.41 3.10 -6.59
C GLU A 89 -6.55 4.07 -6.29
N ILE A 90 -6.22 5.20 -5.64
CA ILE A 90 -7.17 6.24 -5.25
C ILE A 90 -6.66 7.57 -5.77
N HIS A 91 -7.51 8.25 -6.54
CA HIS A 91 -7.27 9.60 -7.04
C HIS A 91 -8.13 10.61 -6.28
N ASN A 92 -7.55 11.74 -5.91
CA ASN A 92 -8.23 12.87 -5.27
C ASN A 92 -9.17 12.44 -4.14
N PRO A 93 -8.66 11.79 -3.08
CA PRO A 93 -9.50 11.48 -1.92
C PRO A 93 -10.11 12.76 -1.34
N GLN A 94 -11.29 12.65 -0.74
CA GLN A 94 -11.99 13.81 -0.19
C GLN A 94 -11.34 14.36 1.09
N GLU A 95 -10.64 13.48 1.80
CA GLU A 95 -9.99 13.81 3.07
C GLU A 95 -8.47 13.70 2.95
N ARG A 96 -7.76 14.39 3.84
CA ARG A 96 -6.30 14.53 3.78
C ARG A 96 -5.55 13.24 4.06
N TYR A 97 -6.05 12.40 4.96
CA TYR A 97 -5.36 11.18 5.37
C TYR A 97 -6.10 9.95 4.85
N VAL A 98 -5.33 9.01 4.30
CA VAL A 98 -5.86 7.77 3.72
C VAL A 98 -5.07 6.58 4.27
N ARG A 99 -5.76 5.50 4.63
CA ARG A 99 -5.11 4.26 5.08
C ARG A 99 -5.76 3.02 4.46
N PRO A 100 -4.98 1.95 4.23
CA PRO A 100 -5.51 0.66 3.83
C PRO A 100 -5.96 -0.15 5.04
N ILE A 101 -6.97 -0.98 4.84
CA ILE A 101 -7.39 -2.04 5.77
C ILE A 101 -7.37 -3.35 5.00
N ILE A 102 -6.55 -4.31 5.43
CA ILE A 102 -6.45 -5.63 4.82
C ILE A 102 -7.12 -6.63 5.76
N THR A 103 -8.11 -7.34 5.26
CA THR A 103 -8.77 -8.41 6.01
C THR A 103 -8.17 -9.75 5.63
N VAL A 104 -7.63 -10.43 6.63
CA VAL A 104 -7.08 -11.77 6.51
C VAL A 104 -8.10 -12.74 7.11
N PRO A 105 -8.68 -13.67 6.33
CA PRO A 105 -9.63 -14.64 6.85
C PRO A 105 -8.91 -15.68 7.73
N ASN A 106 -9.69 -16.48 8.45
CA ASN A 106 -9.17 -17.61 9.19
C ASN A 106 -8.49 -18.60 8.25
N ALA A 107 -7.28 -19.00 8.58
CA ALA A 107 -6.44 -19.92 7.81
C ALA A 107 -5.93 -21.05 8.70
N ASP A 108 -5.58 -22.19 8.11
CA ASP A 108 -4.99 -23.29 8.85
C ASP A 108 -3.58 -22.97 9.37
N ALA A 109 -2.93 -21.97 8.78
CA ALA A 109 -1.65 -21.46 9.23
C ALA A 109 -1.54 -19.94 8.98
N ALA A 110 -0.91 -19.24 9.91
CA ALA A 110 -0.63 -17.81 9.80
C ALA A 110 0.20 -17.47 8.55
N LYS A 111 -0.06 -16.32 7.95
CA LYS A 111 0.54 -15.87 6.69
C LYS A 111 1.34 -14.58 6.86
N ALA A 112 2.38 -14.45 6.07
CA ALA A 112 3.10 -13.19 5.96
C ALA A 112 2.36 -12.26 4.98
N VAL A 113 1.87 -11.15 5.48
CA VAL A 113 1.15 -10.13 4.71
C VAL A 113 1.91 -8.81 4.78
N PHE A 114 2.02 -8.13 3.66
CA PHE A 114 2.60 -6.79 3.60
C PHE A 114 1.70 -5.84 2.83
N CYS A 115 1.82 -4.55 3.13
CA CYS A 115 1.23 -3.48 2.33
C CYS A 115 2.18 -2.29 2.26
N ILE A 116 2.36 -1.77 1.07
CA ILE A 116 3.08 -0.51 0.83
C ILE A 116 2.14 0.51 0.22
N ALA A 117 2.39 1.79 0.48
CA ALA A 117 1.76 2.91 -0.20
C ALA A 117 2.77 3.59 -1.11
N ILE A 118 2.30 3.97 -2.29
CA ILE A 118 3.03 4.75 -3.27
C ILE A 118 2.20 5.99 -3.55
N LEU A 119 2.65 7.15 -3.04
CA LEU A 119 2.03 8.44 -3.37
C LEU A 119 2.64 8.95 -4.67
N PHE A 120 1.81 9.50 -5.55
CA PHE A 120 2.24 9.99 -6.86
C PHE A 120 1.36 11.15 -7.33
N ASN A 121 1.64 11.70 -8.51
CA ASN A 121 1.05 12.95 -8.99
C ASN A 121 1.31 14.09 -8.00
N ALA A 122 2.57 14.26 -7.60
CA ALA A 122 2.96 15.32 -6.68
C ALA A 122 2.76 16.70 -7.31
N ASN A 123 2.24 17.63 -6.52
CA ASN A 123 2.04 19.03 -6.93
C ASN A 123 3.37 19.80 -7.01
N LYS A 124 4.45 19.27 -6.47
CA LYS A 124 5.81 19.84 -6.47
C LYS A 124 6.86 18.75 -6.63
N HIS A 125 7.81 18.94 -7.52
CA HIS A 125 8.91 18.03 -7.79
C HIS A 125 10.28 18.71 -7.53
N PRO A 126 11.33 17.95 -7.13
CA PRO A 126 11.29 16.54 -6.74
C PRO A 126 10.66 16.32 -5.37
N VAL A 127 10.13 15.12 -5.17
CA VAL A 127 9.69 14.66 -3.85
C VAL A 127 10.92 14.16 -3.10
N GLY A 128 11.16 14.71 -1.91
CA GLY A 128 12.43 14.56 -1.21
C GLY A 128 12.53 13.40 -0.21
N ALA A 129 11.62 12.43 -0.24
CA ALA A 129 11.41 11.52 0.88
C ALA A 129 11.85 10.06 0.68
N ASN A 130 12.43 9.71 -0.47
CA ASN A 130 12.80 8.33 -0.75
C ASN A 130 14.29 8.06 -0.49
N ASP A 131 14.59 7.03 0.28
CA ASP A 131 15.91 6.44 0.38
C ASP A 131 16.14 5.55 -0.84
N GLY A 132 16.70 6.10 -1.89
CA GLY A 132 16.94 5.38 -3.14
C GLY A 132 17.90 6.11 -4.06
N GLU A 133 18.43 5.40 -5.06
CA GLU A 133 19.36 5.94 -6.04
C GLU A 133 18.75 5.88 -7.44
N LEU A 134 18.82 6.98 -8.16
CA LEU A 134 18.48 7.07 -9.57
C LEU A 134 19.72 6.84 -10.43
N LEU A 135 19.77 5.70 -11.10
CA LEU A 135 20.81 5.40 -12.09
C LEU A 135 20.29 5.67 -13.49
N VAL A 136 21.00 6.50 -14.24
CA VAL A 136 20.69 6.81 -15.65
C VAL A 136 21.77 6.22 -16.52
N SER A 137 21.40 5.21 -17.33
CA SER A 137 22.32 4.48 -18.22
C SER A 137 23.61 4.01 -17.53
N PRO A 138 23.47 3.27 -16.40
CA PRO A 138 24.64 2.85 -15.63
C PRO A 138 25.54 1.93 -16.46
N ALA A 139 26.85 2.06 -16.26
CA ALA A 139 27.82 1.11 -16.80
C ALA A 139 27.73 -0.23 -16.04
N GLU A 140 28.13 -1.31 -16.69
CA GLU A 140 28.35 -2.59 -16.01
C GLU A 140 29.48 -2.46 -14.98
N GLY A 141 29.29 -3.03 -13.80
CA GLY A 141 30.23 -2.95 -12.70
C GLY A 141 29.81 -3.75 -11.49
N THR A 142 30.58 -3.60 -10.41
CA THR A 142 30.27 -4.19 -9.11
C THR A 142 29.45 -3.20 -8.29
N ALA A 143 28.35 -3.67 -7.68
CA ALA A 143 27.51 -2.87 -6.79
C ALA A 143 28.17 -2.70 -5.40
#